data_93c01d3177682f7d50585e5fc856b0bc
#
_entry.id   93c01d3177682f7d50585e5fc856b0bc
#
_cell.length_a   1.000
_cell.length_b   1.000
_cell.length_c   1.000
_cell.angle_alpha   90.00
_cell.angle_beta   90.00
_cell.angle_gamma   90.00
#
_symmetry.space_group_name_H-M   'P 1'
#
loop_
_entity.id
_entity.type
_entity.pdbx_description
1 polymer ?
#
loop_
_entity_poly.entity_id
_entity_poly.type
_entity_poly.pdbx_seq_one_letter_code
_entity_poly.pdbx_strand_id
1 'polypeptide(L)'
;MRSVLIIGAGRSASSLINYLLAKSETENLHLVVADLSLALAEKKTQKHPNATPIALDIFNSAERQQAIEKASIVISMLPAHLHIEIAKDCIQFKKHLVTASYISDAMQALDQEVKKNNLIFMNEIGLDPGIDHMSAMKVIDEIRSKGGNMLLFESFCGGLVAPEYDNNLWNYKFTWAPRNVVLAGQGGAAKFIQEGTYKYIPYSALFRRTEFLEVEGYGKFEAYSNRDSLKYRSVYGLDDVLTLYRGTIRRVGFSRAWNMFVQLGMTDDSYILEGSENMSYRQFINSFLPYHPTDSVEIKTRLILKIDQDDIMWDKLLELDLFNPNKKVNLPNATPAQILEKILTDSWALEPEDKDMIVMYHKFGYELNGEKKQIDSKMVCIGDDQTYTAMAKTVGLPVAMATLLILNGKITTPGVQLPIKKEVYEPILKELEEYGVIFNEQKVPYFGYNPDLF
;
A
#
# COMPACT_ATOMS: atom_id res chain seq x y z
N MET A 1 4.98 11.22 32.14
CA MET A 1 4.20 11.09 30.88
C MET A 1 5.15 10.66 29.78
N ARG A 2 4.83 9.57 29.05
CA ARG A 2 5.66 9.07 27.94
C ARG A 2 5.39 9.91 26.70
N SER A 3 6.42 10.45 26.06
CA SER A 3 6.29 11.28 24.85
C SER A 3 6.36 10.42 23.59
N VAL A 4 5.33 10.46 22.75
CA VAL A 4 5.29 9.81 21.42
C VAL A 4 5.47 10.89 20.37
N LEU A 5 6.59 10.86 19.64
CA LEU A 5 6.82 11.74 18.50
C LEU A 5 6.30 11.10 17.23
N ILE A 6 5.35 11.74 16.57
CA ILE A 6 4.80 11.32 15.27
C ILE A 6 5.28 12.31 14.22
N ILE A 7 6.08 11.84 13.26
CA ILE A 7 6.61 12.66 12.17
C ILE A 7 5.83 12.33 10.88
N GLY A 8 5.06 13.30 10.40
CA GLY A 8 4.13 13.18 9.28
C GLY A 8 2.67 13.14 9.73
N ALA A 9 1.92 14.20 9.43
CA ALA A 9 0.49 14.37 9.74
C ALA A 9 -0.40 14.15 8.49
N GLY A 10 0.04 13.32 7.54
CA GLY A 10 -0.65 13.00 6.30
C GLY A 10 -1.98 12.25 6.50
N ARG A 11 -2.60 11.83 5.37
CA ARG A 11 -3.92 11.16 5.38
C ARG A 11 -3.91 9.89 6.25
N SER A 12 -2.92 9.02 6.10
CA SER A 12 -2.83 7.75 6.82
C SER A 12 -2.55 7.90 8.33
N ALA A 13 -2.12 9.08 8.80
CA ALA A 13 -1.88 9.33 10.22
C ALA A 13 -3.14 9.64 11.03
N SER A 14 -4.30 9.84 10.41
CA SER A 14 -5.53 10.27 11.10
C SER A 14 -5.98 9.26 12.16
N SER A 15 -6.16 8.01 11.78
CA SER A 15 -6.61 6.95 12.69
C SER A 15 -5.57 6.61 13.76
N LEU A 16 -4.28 6.64 13.39
CA LEU A 16 -3.15 6.48 14.32
C LEU A 16 -3.17 7.54 15.43
N ILE A 17 -3.27 8.81 15.06
CA ILE A 17 -3.26 9.92 16.03
C ILE A 17 -4.50 9.85 16.90
N ASN A 18 -5.69 9.67 16.32
CA ASN A 18 -6.94 9.58 17.07
C ASN A 18 -6.92 8.41 18.07
N TYR A 19 -6.43 7.24 17.66
CA TYR A 19 -6.29 6.07 18.54
C TYR A 19 -5.38 6.37 19.73
N LEU A 20 -4.19 6.93 19.50
CA LEU A 20 -3.26 7.25 20.58
C LEU A 20 -3.78 8.37 21.49
N LEU A 21 -4.51 9.35 20.98
CA LEU A 21 -5.16 10.39 21.77
C LEU A 21 -6.24 9.80 22.67
N ALA A 22 -7.09 8.90 22.15
CA ALA A 22 -8.10 8.21 22.93
C ALA A 22 -7.52 7.37 24.09
N LYS A 23 -6.32 6.82 23.90
CA LYS A 23 -5.59 6.04 24.92
C LYS A 23 -4.66 6.92 25.81
N SER A 24 -4.54 8.23 25.54
CA SER A 24 -3.48 9.07 26.12
C SER A 24 -3.55 9.19 27.65
N GLU A 25 -4.73 9.23 28.24
CA GLU A 25 -4.89 9.28 29.70
C GLU A 25 -4.56 7.94 30.34
N THR A 26 -5.14 6.85 29.84
CA THR A 26 -4.97 5.50 30.41
C THR A 26 -3.53 5.00 30.27
N GLU A 27 -2.87 5.36 29.18
CA GLU A 27 -1.49 4.96 28.86
C GLU A 27 -0.46 6.02 29.29
N ASN A 28 -0.86 7.12 29.92
CA ASN A 28 -0.01 8.23 30.34
C ASN A 28 0.90 8.75 29.22
N LEU A 29 0.28 9.09 28.07
CA LEU A 29 0.97 9.56 26.87
C LEU A 29 0.81 11.06 26.66
N HIS A 30 1.84 11.66 26.07
CA HIS A 30 1.78 12.96 25.42
C HIS A 30 2.25 12.82 23.97
N LEU A 31 1.42 13.23 23.02
CA LEU A 31 1.73 13.15 21.60
C LEU A 31 2.37 14.46 21.12
N VAL A 32 3.51 14.34 20.43
CA VAL A 32 4.08 15.45 19.66
C VAL A 32 3.88 15.12 18.20
N VAL A 33 2.98 15.85 17.54
CA VAL A 33 2.67 15.64 16.11
C VAL A 33 3.42 16.68 15.30
N ALA A 34 4.37 16.20 14.51
CA ALA A 34 5.28 17.01 13.72
C ALA A 34 4.98 16.86 12.21
N ASP A 35 4.89 17.99 11.53
CA ASP A 35 4.76 18.03 10.07
C ASP A 35 5.44 19.33 9.55
N LEU A 36 5.83 19.37 8.27
CA LEU A 36 6.32 20.60 7.65
C LEU A 36 5.24 21.69 7.73
N SER A 37 3.97 21.31 7.61
CA SER A 37 2.80 22.18 7.78
C SER A 37 2.26 22.13 9.20
N LEU A 38 2.51 23.15 10.00
CA LEU A 38 1.94 23.29 11.34
C LEU A 38 0.40 23.13 11.31
N ALA A 39 -0.26 23.71 10.32
CA ALA A 39 -1.72 23.65 10.18
C ALA A 39 -2.24 22.21 10.02
N LEU A 40 -1.50 21.33 9.34
CA LEU A 40 -1.85 19.89 9.27
C LEU A 40 -1.71 19.23 10.63
N ALA A 41 -0.64 19.48 11.35
CA ALA A 41 -0.42 18.95 12.70
C ALA A 41 -1.51 19.43 13.66
N GLU A 42 -1.85 20.71 13.64
CA GLU A 42 -2.94 21.30 14.46
C GLU A 42 -4.29 20.68 14.14
N LYS A 43 -4.61 20.48 12.85
CA LYS A 43 -5.84 19.82 12.42
C LYS A 43 -5.94 18.41 12.98
N LYS A 44 -4.84 17.65 13.02
CA LYS A 44 -4.82 16.26 13.51
C LYS A 44 -4.88 16.17 15.02
N THR A 45 -4.27 17.09 15.74
CA THR A 45 -4.29 17.11 17.21
C THR A 45 -5.60 17.63 17.79
N GLN A 46 -6.43 18.35 17.02
CA GLN A 46 -7.75 18.85 17.42
C GLN A 46 -7.74 19.60 18.76
N LYS A 47 -6.63 20.26 19.09
CA LYS A 47 -6.41 20.95 20.39
C LYS A 47 -6.55 20.04 21.63
N HIS A 48 -6.29 18.74 21.46
CA HIS A 48 -6.34 17.79 22.56
C HIS A 48 -5.31 18.14 23.64
N PRO A 49 -5.65 18.10 24.96
CA PRO A 49 -4.74 18.53 26.04
C PRO A 49 -3.44 17.71 26.12
N ASN A 50 -3.49 16.44 25.70
CA ASN A 50 -2.34 15.54 25.66
C ASN A 50 -1.64 15.53 24.30
N ALA A 51 -1.76 16.58 23.49
CA ALA A 51 -1.07 16.69 22.22
C ALA A 51 -0.46 18.08 21.99
N THR A 52 0.71 18.10 21.38
CA THR A 52 1.38 19.33 20.94
C THR A 52 1.68 19.21 19.44
N PRO A 53 1.07 20.04 18.59
CA PRO A 53 1.46 20.15 17.19
C PRO A 53 2.73 20.98 17.07
N ILE A 54 3.65 20.56 16.20
CA ILE A 54 4.87 21.33 15.89
C ILE A 54 5.11 21.38 14.37
N ALA A 55 5.64 22.51 13.90
CA ALA A 55 6.25 22.58 12.58
C ALA A 55 7.65 21.95 12.66
N LEU A 56 7.96 21.05 11.74
CA LEU A 56 9.26 20.40 11.69
C LEU A 56 9.68 20.15 10.25
N ASP A 57 10.76 20.82 9.85
CA ASP A 57 11.47 20.44 8.62
C ASP A 57 12.47 19.32 8.96
N ILE A 58 12.22 18.14 8.45
CA ILE A 58 13.09 16.96 8.70
C ILE A 58 14.49 17.12 8.10
N PHE A 59 14.69 18.04 7.14
CA PHE A 59 16.01 18.35 6.60
C PHE A 59 16.83 19.28 7.52
N ASN A 60 16.16 19.96 8.46
CA ASN A 60 16.84 20.65 9.55
C ASN A 60 17.25 19.63 10.62
N SER A 61 18.48 19.12 10.54
CA SER A 61 18.98 18.08 11.42
C SER A 61 18.96 18.48 12.90
N ALA A 62 19.21 19.75 13.24
CA ALA A 62 19.21 20.22 14.63
C ALA A 62 17.82 20.17 15.26
N GLU A 63 16.79 20.64 14.54
CA GLU A 63 15.40 20.60 15.01
C GLU A 63 14.90 19.16 15.10
N ARG A 64 15.20 18.32 14.09
CA ARG A 64 14.83 16.91 14.03
C ARG A 64 15.44 16.14 15.21
N GLN A 65 16.72 16.30 15.46
CA GLN A 65 17.42 15.66 16.57
C GLN A 65 16.88 16.10 17.92
N GLN A 66 16.62 17.38 18.10
CA GLN A 66 16.04 17.90 19.34
C GLN A 66 14.63 17.31 19.61
N ALA A 67 13.81 17.13 18.58
CA ALA A 67 12.51 16.53 18.72
C ALA A 67 12.62 15.03 19.08
N ILE A 68 13.51 14.29 18.42
CA ILE A 68 13.74 12.86 18.66
C ILE A 68 14.32 12.62 20.07
N GLU A 69 15.28 13.43 20.50
CA GLU A 69 15.91 13.32 21.82
C GLU A 69 14.88 13.36 22.97
N LYS A 70 13.86 14.23 22.85
CA LYS A 70 12.79 14.40 23.86
C LYS A 70 11.75 13.28 23.85
N ALA A 71 11.70 12.48 22.79
CA ALA A 71 10.70 11.42 22.65
C ALA A 71 11.04 10.18 23.48
N SER A 72 10.03 9.42 23.89
CA SER A 72 10.16 8.06 24.42
C SER A 72 10.21 7.04 23.29
N ILE A 73 9.47 7.29 22.22
CA ILE A 73 9.40 6.49 21.01
C ILE A 73 9.07 7.39 19.80
N VAL A 74 9.52 7.01 18.62
CA VAL A 74 9.31 7.77 17.38
C VAL A 74 8.47 6.94 16.41
N ILE A 75 7.46 7.57 15.83
CA ILE A 75 6.67 7.04 14.72
C ILE A 75 7.01 7.87 13.47
N SER A 76 7.43 7.21 12.40
CA SER A 76 7.70 7.88 11.13
C SER A 76 6.66 7.50 10.07
N MET A 77 5.84 8.48 9.69
CA MET A 77 4.82 8.40 8.63
C MET A 77 5.23 9.18 7.39
N LEU A 78 6.51 9.32 7.18
CA LEU A 78 7.13 10.02 6.05
C LEU A 78 7.17 9.15 4.78
N PRO A 79 7.50 9.72 3.62
CA PRO A 79 7.91 8.96 2.44
C PRO A 79 9.09 8.02 2.73
N ALA A 80 9.09 6.82 2.13
CA ALA A 80 9.99 5.72 2.47
C ALA A 80 11.49 6.08 2.48
N HIS A 81 11.94 6.92 1.55
CA HIS A 81 13.35 7.33 1.43
C HIS A 81 13.84 8.24 2.58
N LEU A 82 12.96 8.77 3.39
CA LEU A 82 13.29 9.68 4.50
C LEU A 82 13.42 8.96 5.85
N HIS A 83 12.94 7.73 5.96
CA HIS A 83 13.00 6.98 7.22
C HIS A 83 14.42 6.73 7.72
N ILE A 84 15.40 6.63 6.81
CA ILE A 84 16.77 6.33 7.17
C ILE A 84 17.42 7.44 8.03
N GLU A 85 17.09 8.70 7.77
CA GLU A 85 17.63 9.81 8.58
C GLU A 85 17.01 9.82 9.99
N ILE A 86 15.73 9.50 10.10
CA ILE A 86 15.05 9.33 11.39
C ILE A 86 15.66 8.13 12.16
N ALA A 87 15.92 7.03 11.46
CA ALA A 87 16.52 5.82 12.05
C ALA A 87 17.90 6.07 12.65
N LYS A 88 18.78 6.80 11.94
CA LYS A 88 20.10 7.17 12.44
C LYS A 88 20.02 8.01 13.72
N ASP A 89 19.16 9.02 13.73
CA ASP A 89 18.95 9.84 14.91
C ASP A 89 18.34 9.04 16.07
N CYS A 90 17.41 8.10 15.79
CA CYS A 90 16.87 7.20 16.80
C CYS A 90 17.94 6.32 17.45
N ILE A 91 18.91 5.83 16.69
CA ILE A 91 20.07 5.09 17.24
C ILE A 91 20.88 6.01 18.14
N GLN A 92 21.24 7.21 17.67
CA GLN A 92 22.04 8.19 18.40
C GLN A 92 21.42 8.53 19.76
N PHE A 93 20.10 8.76 19.79
CA PHE A 93 19.37 9.15 21.01
C PHE A 93 18.72 7.96 21.74
N LYS A 94 18.99 6.72 21.31
CA LYS A 94 18.48 5.47 21.90
C LYS A 94 16.96 5.43 21.98
N LYS A 95 16.29 5.69 20.85
CA LYS A 95 14.83 5.67 20.72
C LYS A 95 14.38 4.50 19.86
N HIS A 96 13.26 3.89 20.21
CA HIS A 96 12.57 2.95 19.35
C HIS A 96 11.95 3.68 18.15
N LEU A 97 11.81 2.99 17.02
CA LEU A 97 11.21 3.51 15.79
C LEU A 97 10.10 2.58 15.29
N VAL A 98 8.98 3.17 14.87
CA VAL A 98 7.87 2.44 14.25
C VAL A 98 7.52 3.09 12.91
N THR A 99 7.35 2.30 11.85
CA THR A 99 6.92 2.77 10.53
C THR A 99 6.15 1.71 9.74
N ALA A 100 5.19 2.15 8.94
CA ALA A 100 4.41 1.30 8.05
C ALA A 100 5.15 0.90 6.76
N SER A 101 6.30 1.51 6.47
CA SER A 101 6.99 1.35 5.18
C SER A 101 7.82 0.09 5.09
N TYR A 102 8.02 -0.38 3.87
CA TYR A 102 8.92 -1.48 3.55
C TYR A 102 10.35 -1.25 4.06
N ILE A 103 10.98 -2.31 4.55
CA ILE A 103 12.41 -2.27 4.93
C ILE A 103 13.24 -2.05 3.67
N SER A 104 14.00 -0.94 3.66
CA SER A 104 15.04 -0.69 2.66
C SER A 104 16.35 -1.39 3.03
N ASP A 105 17.23 -1.60 2.04
CA ASP A 105 18.58 -2.16 2.30
C ASP A 105 19.36 -1.30 3.31
N ALA A 106 19.22 0.01 3.23
CA ALA A 106 19.84 0.93 4.18
C ALA A 106 19.30 0.77 5.61
N MET A 107 17.98 0.56 5.76
CA MET A 107 17.37 0.26 7.07
C MET A 107 17.84 -1.10 7.60
N GLN A 108 17.87 -2.13 6.74
CA GLN A 108 18.33 -3.46 7.12
C GLN A 108 19.79 -3.46 7.57
N ALA A 109 20.64 -2.64 6.96
CA ALA A 109 22.05 -2.51 7.33
C ALA A 109 22.26 -1.99 8.76
N LEU A 110 21.28 -1.31 9.35
CA LEU A 110 21.30 -0.82 10.73
C LEU A 110 21.01 -1.91 11.79
N ASP A 111 20.55 -3.10 11.40
CA ASP A 111 20.03 -4.12 12.31
C ASP A 111 21.00 -4.46 13.46
N GLN A 112 22.29 -4.64 13.18
CA GLN A 112 23.28 -4.97 14.20
C GLN A 112 23.48 -3.83 15.21
N GLU A 113 23.45 -2.58 14.74
CA GLU A 113 23.59 -1.41 15.60
C GLU A 113 22.35 -1.19 16.47
N VAL A 114 21.15 -1.41 15.89
CA VAL A 114 19.87 -1.37 16.60
C VAL A 114 19.84 -2.43 17.70
N LYS A 115 20.26 -3.67 17.41
CA LYS A 115 20.39 -4.76 18.39
C LYS A 115 21.37 -4.43 19.51
N LYS A 116 22.56 -3.90 19.17
CA LYS A 116 23.58 -3.51 20.14
C LYS A 116 23.08 -2.46 21.14
N ASN A 117 22.20 -1.57 20.70
CA ASN A 117 21.60 -0.54 21.54
C ASN A 117 20.30 -1.00 22.23
N ASN A 118 19.92 -2.28 22.09
CA ASN A 118 18.68 -2.86 22.60
C ASN A 118 17.43 -2.07 22.14
N LEU A 119 17.41 -1.62 20.89
CA LEU A 119 16.32 -0.87 20.27
C LEU A 119 15.45 -1.78 19.42
N ILE A 120 14.22 -1.36 19.22
CA ILE A 120 13.25 -2.01 18.33
C ILE A 120 12.92 -1.02 17.22
N PHE A 121 13.21 -1.39 15.98
CA PHE A 121 12.78 -0.70 14.79
C PHE A 121 11.73 -1.56 14.10
N MET A 122 10.45 -1.35 14.47
CA MET A 122 9.33 -2.05 13.88
C MET A 122 8.99 -1.42 12.53
N ASN A 123 9.21 -2.16 11.46
CA ASN A 123 8.91 -1.76 10.10
C ASN A 123 7.75 -2.60 9.54
N GLU A 124 7.24 -2.20 8.39
CA GLU A 124 6.18 -2.93 7.68
C GLU A 124 4.98 -3.25 8.59
N ILE A 125 4.63 -2.32 9.49
CA ILE A 125 3.52 -2.49 10.44
C ILE A 125 2.30 -1.65 10.02
N GLY A 126 1.98 -1.66 8.71
CA GLY A 126 0.81 -0.99 8.14
C GLY A 126 -0.24 -1.96 7.63
N LEU A 127 -0.65 -1.79 6.38
CA LEU A 127 -1.65 -2.64 5.71
C LEU A 127 -0.99 -3.72 4.83
N ASP A 128 -0.39 -3.31 3.74
CA ASP A 128 0.44 -4.06 2.80
C ASP A 128 1.61 -3.13 2.40
N PRO A 129 2.66 -3.20 3.22
CA PRO A 129 3.00 -4.24 4.21
C PRO A 129 2.44 -4.00 5.62
N GLY A 130 2.06 -5.10 6.32
CA GLY A 130 1.71 -5.09 7.74
C GLY A 130 0.61 -6.07 8.11
N ILE A 131 -0.65 -5.71 7.95
CA ILE A 131 -1.79 -6.61 8.22
C ILE A 131 -1.68 -7.87 7.35
N ASP A 132 -1.19 -7.76 6.11
CA ASP A 132 -0.93 -8.90 5.23
C ASP A 132 0.06 -9.89 5.84
N HIS A 133 1.13 -9.41 6.47
CA HIS A 133 2.10 -10.26 7.18
C HIS A 133 1.49 -10.92 8.41
N MET A 134 0.81 -10.12 9.22
CA MET A 134 0.22 -10.58 10.48
C MET A 134 -0.85 -11.63 10.26
N SER A 135 -1.79 -11.39 9.36
CA SER A 135 -2.87 -12.32 9.02
C SER A 135 -2.34 -13.59 8.34
N ALA A 136 -1.33 -13.45 7.46
CA ALA A 136 -0.67 -14.60 6.85
C ALA A 136 0.01 -15.49 7.90
N MET A 137 0.84 -14.91 8.77
CA MET A 137 1.58 -15.66 9.76
C MET A 137 0.67 -16.34 10.80
N LYS A 138 -0.43 -15.68 11.19
CA LYS A 138 -1.44 -16.31 12.07
C LYS A 138 -1.92 -17.64 11.49
N VAL A 139 -2.33 -17.66 10.22
CA VAL A 139 -2.86 -18.87 9.58
C VAL A 139 -1.76 -19.90 9.28
N ILE A 140 -0.59 -19.47 8.83
CA ILE A 140 0.57 -20.33 8.56
C ILE A 140 1.01 -21.05 9.84
N ASP A 141 1.14 -20.31 10.96
CA ASP A 141 1.52 -20.89 12.25
C ASP A 141 0.44 -21.83 12.80
N GLU A 142 -0.83 -21.53 12.57
CA GLU A 142 -1.93 -22.42 12.93
C GLU A 142 -1.88 -23.73 12.14
N ILE A 143 -1.65 -23.69 10.82
CA ILE A 143 -1.48 -24.86 9.97
C ILE A 143 -0.30 -25.71 10.44
N ARG A 144 0.86 -25.08 10.67
CA ARG A 144 2.09 -25.74 11.14
C ARG A 144 1.92 -26.39 12.52
N SER A 145 1.22 -25.72 13.44
CA SER A 145 0.97 -26.24 14.79
C SER A 145 0.16 -27.53 14.78
N LYS A 146 -0.61 -27.79 13.71
CA LYS A 146 -1.39 -29.00 13.48
C LYS A 146 -0.62 -30.07 12.67
N GLY A 147 0.65 -29.82 12.33
CA GLY A 147 1.49 -30.69 11.52
C GLY A 147 1.27 -30.56 10.01
N GLY A 148 0.62 -29.49 9.56
CA GLY A 148 0.40 -29.20 8.14
C GLY A 148 1.67 -28.65 7.46
N ASN A 149 1.89 -29.06 6.22
CA ASN A 149 2.95 -28.58 5.35
C ASN A 149 2.39 -27.64 4.29
N MET A 150 2.95 -26.41 4.19
CA MET A 150 2.50 -25.42 3.23
C MET A 150 2.89 -25.78 1.79
N LEU A 151 1.95 -25.69 0.87
CA LEU A 151 2.13 -25.93 -0.56
C LEU A 151 1.94 -24.68 -1.40
N LEU A 152 1.03 -23.80 -0.97
CA LEU A 152 0.64 -22.59 -1.69
C LEU A 152 0.36 -21.46 -0.70
N PHE A 153 0.86 -20.29 -1.00
CA PHE A 153 0.46 -19.02 -0.37
C PHE A 153 0.29 -17.95 -1.43
N GLU A 154 -0.93 -17.44 -1.54
CA GLU A 154 -1.24 -16.28 -2.37
C GLU A 154 -1.83 -15.17 -1.51
N SER A 155 -1.39 -13.94 -1.73
CA SER A 155 -1.81 -12.77 -0.96
C SER A 155 -2.13 -11.60 -1.87
N PHE A 156 -3.34 -11.08 -1.77
CA PHE A 156 -3.84 -9.98 -2.59
C PHE A 156 -4.40 -8.88 -1.70
N CYS A 157 -4.06 -7.63 -2.03
CA CYS A 157 -4.56 -6.47 -1.31
C CYS A 157 -4.87 -5.33 -2.28
N GLY A 158 -5.91 -4.54 -2.01
CA GLY A 158 -6.24 -3.36 -2.81
C GLY A 158 -7.02 -2.32 -2.04
N GLY A 159 -6.65 -1.05 -2.25
CA GLY A 159 -7.44 0.11 -1.88
C GLY A 159 -8.35 0.50 -3.04
N LEU A 160 -9.64 0.62 -2.76
CA LEU A 160 -10.72 0.81 -3.71
C LEU A 160 -11.71 1.85 -3.17
N VAL A 161 -12.68 2.25 -3.99
CA VAL A 161 -13.86 2.98 -3.52
C VAL A 161 -14.92 1.98 -3.06
N ALA A 162 -15.67 2.31 -2.01
CA ALA A 162 -16.77 1.48 -1.54
C ALA A 162 -17.90 1.41 -2.59
N PRO A 163 -18.63 0.28 -2.70
CA PRO A 163 -19.57 0.06 -3.79
C PRO A 163 -20.63 1.15 -3.98
N GLU A 164 -21.11 1.74 -2.88
CA GLU A 164 -22.13 2.79 -2.89
C GLU A 164 -21.63 4.12 -3.49
N TYR A 165 -20.32 4.30 -3.58
CA TYR A 165 -19.63 5.51 -4.07
C TYR A 165 -18.85 5.25 -5.35
N ASP A 166 -18.99 4.06 -5.94
CA ASP A 166 -18.35 3.64 -7.18
C ASP A 166 -19.15 4.16 -8.39
N ASN A 167 -18.90 5.41 -8.75
CA ASN A 167 -19.69 6.19 -9.69
C ASN A 167 -18.92 6.66 -10.94
N ASN A 168 -17.80 6.04 -11.28
CA ASN A 168 -17.07 6.30 -12.52
C ASN A 168 -16.80 5.00 -13.30
N LEU A 169 -16.54 5.12 -14.60
CA LEU A 169 -16.33 3.96 -15.47
C LEU A 169 -15.08 3.14 -15.10
N TRP A 170 -14.10 3.76 -14.43
CA TRP A 170 -12.88 3.08 -13.99
C TRP A 170 -13.06 2.24 -12.74
N ASN A 171 -14.18 2.45 -12.03
CA ASN A 171 -14.44 1.83 -10.72
C ASN A 171 -13.27 2.06 -9.76
N TYR A 172 -12.72 3.27 -9.80
CA TYR A 172 -11.55 3.62 -9.02
C TYR A 172 -11.50 5.11 -8.66
N LYS A 173 -11.13 5.40 -7.42
CA LYS A 173 -10.75 6.73 -6.93
C LYS A 173 -9.49 6.63 -6.10
N PHE A 174 -8.72 7.71 -6.01
CA PHE A 174 -7.49 7.72 -5.20
C PHE A 174 -7.80 7.78 -3.71
N THR A 175 -7.53 6.68 -3.01
CA THR A 175 -7.68 6.55 -1.56
C THR A 175 -6.37 6.81 -0.81
N TRP A 176 -5.26 6.85 -1.53
CA TRP A 176 -3.91 7.07 -1.01
C TRP A 176 -3.05 7.85 -2.04
N ALA A 177 -1.71 7.75 -1.95
CA ALA A 177 -0.80 8.54 -2.78
C ALA A 177 -0.95 8.25 -4.29
N PRO A 178 -1.47 9.19 -5.11
CA PRO A 178 -1.67 8.99 -6.55
C PRO A 178 -0.39 8.56 -7.27
N ARG A 179 0.74 9.16 -6.91
CA ARG A 179 2.05 8.84 -7.49
C ARG A 179 2.38 7.34 -7.43
N ASN A 180 2.12 6.71 -6.29
CA ASN A 180 2.40 5.28 -6.10
C ASN A 180 1.50 4.39 -6.97
N VAL A 181 0.30 4.85 -7.30
CA VAL A 181 -0.61 4.15 -8.21
C VAL A 181 -0.12 4.26 -9.65
N VAL A 182 0.30 5.47 -10.07
CA VAL A 182 0.81 5.69 -11.44
C VAL A 182 2.10 4.92 -11.69
N LEU A 183 2.98 4.83 -10.70
CA LEU A 183 4.25 4.10 -10.80
C LEU A 183 4.16 2.61 -10.40
N ALA A 184 2.94 2.11 -10.13
CA ALA A 184 2.75 0.71 -9.73
C ALA A 184 3.32 -0.26 -10.76
N GLY A 185 4.10 -1.24 -10.29
CA GLY A 185 4.71 -2.26 -11.14
C GLY A 185 5.98 -1.84 -11.90
N GLN A 186 6.36 -0.56 -11.87
CA GLN A 186 7.62 -0.11 -12.48
C GLN A 186 8.85 -0.52 -11.64
N GLY A 187 10.03 -0.44 -12.23
CA GLY A 187 11.30 -0.73 -11.56
C GLY A 187 11.72 -2.20 -11.58
N GLY A 188 11.22 -2.98 -12.54
CA GLY A 188 11.64 -4.37 -12.78
C GLY A 188 10.49 -5.29 -13.16
N ALA A 189 10.81 -6.55 -13.44
CA ALA A 189 9.81 -7.57 -13.69
C ALA A 189 9.17 -8.04 -12.38
N ALA A 190 7.87 -8.34 -12.42
CA ALA A 190 7.24 -9.08 -11.33
C ALA A 190 7.81 -10.51 -11.30
N LYS A 191 8.15 -10.99 -10.09
CA LYS A 191 8.75 -12.31 -9.85
C LYS A 191 7.96 -13.06 -8.80
N PHE A 192 7.64 -14.32 -9.09
CA PHE A 192 6.95 -15.21 -8.15
C PHE A 192 7.27 -16.66 -8.50
N ILE A 193 6.88 -17.59 -7.64
CA ILE A 193 6.91 -19.02 -7.93
C ILE A 193 5.46 -19.54 -8.01
N GLN A 194 5.16 -20.32 -9.03
CA GLN A 194 3.85 -20.92 -9.26
C GLN A 194 4.05 -22.32 -9.84
N GLU A 195 3.41 -23.31 -9.24
CA GLU A 195 3.53 -24.70 -9.67
C GLU A 195 4.99 -25.19 -9.69
N GLY A 196 5.77 -24.78 -8.68
CA GLY A 196 7.19 -25.12 -8.59
C GLY A 196 8.09 -24.42 -9.60
N THR A 197 7.55 -23.54 -10.45
CA THR A 197 8.28 -22.85 -11.51
C THR A 197 8.36 -21.36 -11.25
N TYR A 198 9.55 -20.77 -11.37
CA TYR A 198 9.73 -19.33 -11.33
C TYR A 198 9.08 -18.65 -12.54
N LYS A 199 8.24 -17.66 -12.26
CA LYS A 199 7.52 -16.88 -13.27
C LYS A 199 7.99 -15.42 -13.22
N TYR A 200 8.05 -14.81 -14.40
CA TYR A 200 8.46 -13.42 -14.57
C TYR A 200 7.48 -12.72 -15.50
N ILE A 201 7.04 -11.53 -15.10
CA ILE A 201 6.17 -10.69 -15.93
C ILE A 201 6.85 -9.33 -16.08
N PRO A 202 7.34 -8.97 -17.30
CA PRO A 202 7.87 -7.64 -17.54
C PRO A 202 6.77 -6.58 -17.39
N TYR A 203 7.14 -5.35 -17.04
CA TYR A 203 6.18 -4.27 -16.82
C TYR A 203 5.20 -4.08 -17.99
N SER A 204 5.67 -4.15 -19.22
CA SER A 204 4.84 -4.02 -20.43
C SER A 204 3.75 -5.06 -20.60
N ALA A 205 3.84 -6.19 -19.86
CA ALA A 205 2.84 -7.26 -19.87
C ALA A 205 2.09 -7.42 -18.55
N LEU A 206 2.44 -6.62 -17.51
CA LEU A 206 1.96 -6.79 -16.14
C LEU A 206 0.43 -6.74 -16.06
N PHE A 207 -0.18 -5.74 -16.65
CA PHE A 207 -1.63 -5.50 -16.60
C PHE A 207 -2.43 -6.34 -17.62
N ARG A 208 -1.74 -7.22 -18.36
CA ARG A 208 -2.36 -8.18 -19.30
C ARG A 208 -2.50 -9.59 -18.69
N ARG A 209 -1.94 -9.80 -17.51
CA ARG A 209 -1.99 -11.08 -16.80
C ARG A 209 -2.52 -10.84 -15.40
N THR A 210 -3.80 -11.15 -15.21
CA THR A 210 -4.52 -10.94 -13.95
C THR A 210 -5.12 -12.23 -13.45
N GLU A 211 -5.21 -12.37 -12.13
CA GLU A 211 -5.97 -13.40 -11.43
C GLU A 211 -7.35 -12.84 -11.08
N PHE A 212 -8.38 -13.69 -11.15
CA PHE A 212 -9.73 -13.30 -10.74
C PHE A 212 -10.03 -13.78 -9.33
N LEU A 213 -10.64 -12.92 -8.54
CA LEU A 213 -11.02 -13.15 -7.16
C LEU A 213 -12.50 -12.79 -6.96
N GLU A 214 -13.16 -13.50 -6.04
CA GLU A 214 -14.53 -13.19 -5.66
C GLU A 214 -14.64 -13.06 -4.14
N VAL A 215 -15.28 -11.97 -3.71
CA VAL A 215 -15.55 -11.70 -2.30
C VAL A 215 -17.07 -11.58 -2.14
N GLU A 216 -17.64 -12.46 -1.33
CA GLU A 216 -19.07 -12.50 -1.08
C GLU A 216 -19.59 -11.15 -0.59
N GLY A 217 -20.70 -10.67 -1.17
CA GLY A 217 -21.29 -9.35 -0.89
C GLY A 217 -20.61 -8.20 -1.61
N TYR A 218 -19.41 -8.39 -2.19
CA TYR A 218 -18.63 -7.31 -2.85
C TYR A 218 -18.33 -7.58 -4.33
N GLY A 219 -18.66 -8.79 -4.82
CA GLY A 219 -18.55 -9.18 -6.23
C GLY A 219 -17.14 -9.59 -6.65
N LYS A 220 -16.89 -9.43 -7.96
CA LYS A 220 -15.65 -9.89 -8.60
C LYS A 220 -14.59 -8.80 -8.67
N PHE A 221 -13.36 -9.24 -8.53
CA PHE A 221 -12.15 -8.43 -8.60
C PHE A 221 -11.15 -9.08 -9.53
N GLU A 222 -10.17 -8.32 -9.96
CA GLU A 222 -8.97 -8.82 -10.61
C GLU A 222 -7.74 -8.35 -9.85
N ALA A 223 -6.66 -9.12 -9.93
CA ALA A 223 -5.40 -8.77 -9.31
C ALA A 223 -4.24 -8.93 -10.29
N TYR A 224 -3.34 -7.96 -10.35
CA TYR A 224 -2.08 -8.04 -11.05
C TYR A 224 -0.93 -8.27 -10.07
N SER A 225 0.13 -8.95 -10.53
CA SER A 225 1.27 -9.33 -9.69
C SER A 225 2.04 -8.14 -9.13
N ASN A 226 2.42 -8.21 -7.86
CA ASN A 226 3.39 -7.29 -7.26
C ASN A 226 4.81 -7.57 -7.81
N ARG A 227 5.75 -6.59 -7.67
CA ARG A 227 7.08 -6.67 -8.28
C ARG A 227 7.88 -7.92 -7.88
N ASP A 228 8.02 -8.19 -6.60
CA ASP A 228 8.82 -9.30 -6.09
C ASP A 228 8.11 -10.00 -4.93
N SER A 229 7.40 -11.07 -5.26
CA SER A 229 6.77 -11.91 -4.25
C SER A 229 7.78 -12.78 -3.50
N LEU A 230 8.94 -13.08 -4.11
CA LEU A 230 9.93 -14.01 -3.57
C LEU A 230 10.72 -13.44 -2.38
N LYS A 231 10.76 -12.11 -2.24
CA LYS A 231 11.39 -11.42 -1.11
C LYS A 231 10.91 -11.95 0.26
N TYR A 232 9.66 -12.39 0.33
CA TYR A 232 9.05 -12.85 1.57
C TYR A 232 9.06 -14.36 1.77
N ARG A 233 9.64 -15.12 0.84
CA ARG A 233 9.67 -16.58 0.89
C ARG A 233 10.30 -17.10 2.18
N SER A 234 11.54 -16.72 2.42
CA SER A 234 12.27 -17.09 3.65
C SER A 234 11.74 -16.38 4.89
N VAL A 235 11.21 -15.16 4.76
CA VAL A 235 10.62 -14.39 5.87
C VAL A 235 9.44 -15.15 6.50
N TYR A 236 8.60 -15.78 5.68
CA TYR A 236 7.48 -16.61 6.17
C TYR A 236 7.89 -18.07 6.42
N GLY A 237 9.15 -18.44 6.20
CA GLY A 237 9.62 -19.83 6.25
C GLY A 237 8.94 -20.71 5.20
N LEU A 238 8.71 -20.19 4.01
CA LEU A 238 8.04 -20.86 2.88
C LEU A 238 9.04 -21.24 1.78
N ASP A 239 10.27 -21.62 2.16
CA ASP A 239 11.34 -21.88 1.21
C ASP A 239 11.03 -23.04 0.24
N ASP A 240 10.23 -24.00 0.68
CA ASP A 240 9.85 -25.20 -0.10
C ASP A 240 8.45 -25.11 -0.74
N VAL A 241 7.76 -23.96 -0.61
CA VAL A 241 6.41 -23.79 -1.16
C VAL A 241 6.42 -23.84 -2.69
N LEU A 242 5.42 -24.51 -3.28
CA LEU A 242 5.27 -24.64 -4.73
C LEU A 242 4.70 -23.38 -5.38
N THR A 243 3.89 -22.62 -4.63
CA THR A 243 3.30 -21.36 -5.12
C THR A 243 3.43 -20.30 -4.05
N LEU A 244 4.06 -19.18 -4.41
CA LEU A 244 4.12 -17.95 -3.63
C LEU A 244 3.86 -16.77 -4.56
N TYR A 245 2.70 -16.13 -4.41
CA TYR A 245 2.24 -15.07 -5.27
C TYR A 245 1.63 -13.92 -4.45
N ARG A 246 2.01 -12.69 -4.76
CA ARG A 246 1.41 -11.48 -4.17
C ARG A 246 0.93 -10.57 -5.28
N GLY A 247 -0.24 -9.98 -5.09
CA GLY A 247 -0.85 -9.14 -6.12
C GLY A 247 -1.65 -7.96 -5.57
N THR A 248 -1.93 -7.01 -6.44
CA THR A 248 -2.73 -5.82 -6.14
C THR A 248 -4.13 -5.97 -6.73
N ILE A 249 -5.14 -5.86 -5.87
CA ILE A 249 -6.57 -5.96 -6.25
C ILE A 249 -7.07 -4.69 -6.91
N ARG A 250 -7.88 -4.87 -7.96
CA ARG A 250 -8.68 -3.82 -8.62
C ARG A 250 -10.06 -4.37 -8.99
N ARG A 251 -10.99 -3.50 -9.38
CA ARG A 251 -12.23 -3.92 -10.03
C ARG A 251 -11.94 -4.50 -11.41
N VAL A 252 -12.73 -5.47 -11.83
CA VAL A 252 -12.59 -6.13 -13.14
C VAL A 252 -12.63 -5.10 -14.27
N GLY A 253 -11.66 -5.20 -15.18
CA GLY A 253 -11.49 -4.31 -16.32
C GLY A 253 -10.57 -3.10 -16.07
N PHE A 254 -10.14 -2.84 -14.83
CA PHE A 254 -9.16 -1.79 -14.53
C PHE A 254 -7.81 -2.06 -15.21
N SER A 255 -7.27 -3.26 -15.09
CA SER A 255 -5.95 -3.60 -15.62
C SER A 255 -5.91 -3.51 -17.14
N ARG A 256 -6.97 -3.96 -17.82
CA ARG A 256 -7.08 -3.79 -19.27
C ARG A 256 -7.07 -2.32 -19.69
N ALA A 257 -7.79 -1.48 -18.96
CA ALA A 257 -7.81 -0.04 -19.20
C ALA A 257 -6.46 0.62 -18.88
N TRP A 258 -5.87 0.28 -17.74
CA TRP A 258 -4.55 0.79 -17.34
C TRP A 258 -3.45 0.44 -18.34
N ASN A 259 -3.51 -0.75 -18.91
CA ASN A 259 -2.59 -1.18 -19.93
C ASN A 259 -2.56 -0.28 -21.18
N MET A 260 -3.61 0.49 -21.44
CA MET A 260 -3.60 1.49 -22.52
C MET A 260 -2.58 2.59 -22.26
N PHE A 261 -2.50 3.09 -21.02
CA PHE A 261 -1.48 4.09 -20.63
C PHE A 261 -0.06 3.52 -20.72
N VAL A 262 0.11 2.26 -20.31
CA VAL A 262 1.40 1.56 -20.41
C VAL A 262 1.83 1.43 -21.88
N GLN A 263 0.91 1.02 -22.77
CA GLN A 263 1.19 0.88 -24.19
C GLN A 263 1.54 2.21 -24.88
N LEU A 264 0.91 3.30 -24.44
CA LEU A 264 1.19 4.65 -24.95
C LEU A 264 2.48 5.25 -24.35
N GLY A 265 3.03 4.69 -23.25
CA GLY A 265 4.18 5.27 -22.56
C GLY A 265 3.83 6.40 -21.60
N MET A 266 2.54 6.63 -21.32
CA MET A 266 2.08 7.71 -20.44
C MET A 266 2.45 7.51 -18.97
N THR A 267 2.82 6.31 -18.58
CA THR A 267 3.28 5.97 -17.22
C THR A 267 4.78 6.14 -17.02
N ASP A 268 5.54 6.53 -18.05
CA ASP A 268 6.99 6.65 -17.97
C ASP A 268 7.41 7.87 -17.14
N ASP A 269 8.37 7.67 -16.23
CA ASP A 269 8.90 8.70 -15.33
C ASP A 269 10.38 9.01 -15.58
N SER A 270 10.95 8.47 -16.66
CA SER A 270 12.38 8.54 -16.93
C SER A 270 12.84 9.76 -17.72
N TYR A 271 11.92 10.50 -18.33
CA TYR A 271 12.22 11.68 -19.14
C TYR A 271 11.16 12.79 -18.98
N ILE A 272 11.55 13.99 -19.31
CA ILE A 272 10.72 15.21 -19.25
C ILE A 272 10.15 15.51 -20.63
N LEU A 273 8.90 15.92 -20.71
CA LEU A 273 8.27 16.44 -21.90
C LEU A 273 8.53 17.94 -22.04
N GLU A 274 9.13 18.32 -23.16
CA GLU A 274 9.42 19.71 -23.47
C GLU A 274 8.16 20.54 -23.62
N GLY A 275 8.12 21.72 -22.98
CA GLY A 275 6.98 22.64 -23.03
C GLY A 275 5.70 22.09 -22.37
N SER A 276 5.83 21.16 -21.44
CA SER A 276 4.70 20.48 -20.79
C SER A 276 3.72 21.45 -20.13
N GLU A 277 4.19 22.62 -19.62
CA GLU A 277 3.36 23.64 -19.00
C GLU A 277 2.33 24.26 -19.97
N ASN A 278 2.63 24.28 -21.26
CA ASN A 278 1.79 24.87 -22.30
C ASN A 278 0.92 23.84 -23.05
N MET A 279 1.18 22.54 -22.82
CA MET A 279 0.43 21.47 -23.48
C MET A 279 -1.05 21.46 -23.03
N SER A 280 -1.95 21.19 -23.98
CA SER A 280 -3.29 20.70 -23.66
C SER A 280 -3.28 19.19 -23.41
N TYR A 281 -4.34 18.66 -22.76
CA TYR A 281 -4.50 17.21 -22.59
C TYR A 281 -4.47 16.50 -23.95
N ARG A 282 -5.11 17.08 -24.99
CA ARG A 282 -5.06 16.58 -26.36
C ARG A 282 -3.65 16.54 -26.94
N GLN A 283 -2.85 17.57 -26.71
CA GLN A 283 -1.45 17.62 -27.15
C GLN A 283 -0.59 16.59 -26.41
N PHE A 284 -0.85 16.40 -25.11
CA PHE A 284 -0.17 15.38 -24.31
C PHE A 284 -0.38 13.98 -24.88
N ILE A 285 -1.62 13.54 -25.11
CA ILE A 285 -1.86 12.21 -25.68
C ILE A 285 -1.29 12.12 -27.12
N ASN A 286 -1.40 13.20 -27.91
CA ASN A 286 -0.90 13.21 -29.28
C ASN A 286 0.63 13.06 -29.37
N SER A 287 1.39 13.43 -28.33
CA SER A 287 2.85 13.30 -28.32
C SER A 287 3.34 11.84 -28.34
N PHE A 288 2.48 10.89 -28.01
CA PHE A 288 2.75 9.44 -28.06
C PHE A 288 2.28 8.77 -29.35
N LEU A 289 1.62 9.51 -30.24
CA LEU A 289 0.99 8.96 -31.43
C LEU A 289 1.80 9.28 -32.70
N PRO A 290 1.81 8.39 -33.69
CA PRO A 290 2.48 8.68 -34.95
C PRO A 290 1.81 9.85 -35.66
N TYR A 291 2.59 10.52 -36.52
CA TYR A 291 2.03 11.53 -37.43
C TYR A 291 1.11 10.88 -38.45
N HIS A 292 -0.05 11.49 -38.66
CA HIS A 292 -0.92 11.18 -39.81
C HIS A 292 -1.55 12.48 -40.32
N PRO A 293 -1.59 12.71 -41.65
CA PRO A 293 -1.99 14.00 -42.20
C PRO A 293 -3.47 14.32 -42.06
N THR A 294 -4.33 13.32 -41.93
CA THR A 294 -5.79 13.50 -41.92
C THR A 294 -6.50 12.92 -40.70
N ASP A 295 -5.90 11.98 -40.02
CA ASP A 295 -6.55 11.33 -38.88
C ASP A 295 -6.51 12.20 -37.64
N SER A 296 -7.65 12.27 -36.96
CA SER A 296 -7.74 12.95 -35.65
C SER A 296 -6.95 12.18 -34.58
N VAL A 297 -6.67 12.86 -33.48
CA VAL A 297 -5.99 12.24 -32.32
C VAL A 297 -6.77 11.03 -31.81
N GLU A 298 -8.10 11.10 -31.79
CA GLU A 298 -8.99 10.02 -31.39
C GLU A 298 -8.84 8.78 -32.30
N ILE A 299 -8.85 8.99 -33.63
CA ILE A 299 -8.68 7.89 -34.61
C ILE A 299 -7.31 7.24 -34.41
N LYS A 300 -6.24 8.04 -34.35
CA LYS A 300 -4.88 7.54 -34.14
C LYS A 300 -4.76 6.74 -32.85
N THR A 301 -5.36 7.21 -31.77
CA THR A 301 -5.35 6.53 -30.46
C THR A 301 -6.02 5.16 -30.55
N ARG A 302 -7.22 5.09 -31.14
CA ARG A 302 -7.94 3.81 -31.32
C ARG A 302 -7.16 2.82 -32.18
N LEU A 303 -6.55 3.29 -33.26
CA LEU A 303 -5.77 2.44 -34.15
C LEU A 303 -4.54 1.83 -33.45
N ILE A 304 -3.80 2.63 -32.66
CA ILE A 304 -2.64 2.14 -31.90
C ILE A 304 -3.05 1.15 -30.82
N LEU A 305 -4.09 1.50 -30.06
CA LEU A 305 -4.57 0.67 -28.96
C LEU A 305 -5.38 -0.54 -29.44
N LYS A 306 -5.74 -0.58 -30.72
CA LYS A 306 -6.59 -1.62 -31.34
C LYS A 306 -7.91 -1.79 -30.59
N ILE A 307 -8.59 -0.68 -30.35
CA ILE A 307 -9.90 -0.63 -29.68
C ILE A 307 -10.96 -0.02 -30.63
N ASP A 308 -12.15 -0.56 -30.59
CA ASP A 308 -13.27 -0.06 -31.37
C ASP A 308 -13.96 1.13 -30.69
N GLN A 309 -14.77 1.86 -31.44
CA GLN A 309 -15.43 3.06 -30.93
C GLN A 309 -16.50 2.73 -29.86
N ASP A 310 -17.08 1.55 -29.93
CA ASP A 310 -18.07 1.01 -29.00
C ASP A 310 -17.47 0.10 -27.91
N ASP A 311 -16.13 0.03 -27.79
CA ASP A 311 -15.48 -0.65 -26.67
C ASP A 311 -15.55 0.21 -25.40
N ILE A 312 -15.97 -0.36 -24.28
CA ILE A 312 -15.98 0.30 -22.97
C ILE A 312 -14.60 0.90 -22.58
N MET A 313 -13.52 0.36 -23.12
CA MET A 313 -12.17 0.92 -22.94
C MET A 313 -12.03 2.30 -23.56
N TRP A 314 -12.74 2.55 -24.69
CA TRP A 314 -12.78 3.87 -25.29
C TRP A 314 -13.53 4.87 -24.40
N ASP A 315 -14.68 4.47 -23.86
CA ASP A 315 -15.47 5.31 -22.95
C ASP A 315 -14.67 5.70 -21.70
N LYS A 316 -13.86 4.77 -21.16
CA LYS A 316 -12.96 5.06 -20.04
C LYS A 316 -11.94 6.15 -20.35
N LEU A 317 -11.40 6.20 -21.57
CA LEU A 317 -10.49 7.27 -21.99
C LEU A 317 -11.22 8.61 -22.19
N LEU A 318 -12.46 8.57 -22.73
CA LEU A 318 -13.28 9.77 -22.90
C LEU A 318 -13.67 10.40 -21.55
N GLU A 319 -13.99 9.59 -20.55
CA GLU A 319 -14.33 10.05 -19.19
C GLU A 319 -13.20 10.88 -18.56
N LEU A 320 -11.93 10.60 -18.86
CA LEU A 320 -10.78 11.36 -18.37
C LEU A 320 -10.54 12.68 -19.13
N ASP A 321 -11.37 12.98 -20.12
CA ASP A 321 -11.29 14.21 -20.92
C ASP A 321 -9.92 14.40 -21.63
N LEU A 322 -9.23 13.30 -21.92
CA LEU A 322 -7.88 13.26 -22.48
C LEU A 322 -7.75 13.97 -23.85
N PHE A 323 -8.86 14.10 -24.58
CA PHE A 323 -8.88 14.70 -25.92
C PHE A 323 -9.23 16.17 -25.91
N ASN A 324 -9.37 16.79 -24.75
CA ASN A 324 -9.77 18.19 -24.60
C ASN A 324 -8.63 19.13 -25.02
N PRO A 325 -8.83 20.00 -26.04
CA PRO A 325 -7.81 20.92 -26.51
C PRO A 325 -7.64 22.15 -25.58
N ASN A 326 -8.58 22.40 -24.68
CA ASN A 326 -8.61 23.59 -23.84
C ASN A 326 -8.07 23.36 -22.43
N LYS A 327 -8.16 22.13 -21.91
CA LYS A 327 -7.56 21.79 -20.61
C LYS A 327 -6.04 21.75 -20.73
N LYS A 328 -5.36 22.51 -19.87
CA LYS A 328 -3.91 22.65 -19.86
C LYS A 328 -3.25 21.80 -18.78
N VAL A 329 -2.09 21.27 -19.09
CA VAL A 329 -1.26 20.51 -18.16
C VAL A 329 -0.75 21.38 -17.02
N ASN A 330 -0.28 22.58 -17.31
CA ASN A 330 0.22 23.57 -16.32
C ASN A 330 1.30 23.02 -15.36
N LEU A 331 2.11 22.07 -15.82
CA LEU A 331 3.24 21.51 -15.06
C LEU A 331 4.53 21.73 -15.86
N PRO A 332 5.46 22.57 -15.37
CA PRO A 332 6.73 22.79 -16.04
C PRO A 332 7.65 21.57 -15.85
N ASN A 333 8.40 21.22 -16.89
CA ASN A 333 9.39 20.15 -16.87
C ASN A 333 8.84 18.83 -16.32
N ALA A 334 7.61 18.48 -16.70
CA ALA A 334 6.94 17.30 -16.17
C ALA A 334 7.24 16.03 -17.00
N THR A 335 7.35 14.91 -16.31
CA THR A 335 7.41 13.58 -16.95
C THR A 335 6.01 13.14 -17.42
N PRO A 336 5.91 12.18 -18.38
CA PRO A 336 4.63 11.59 -18.74
C PRO A 336 3.81 11.13 -17.53
N ALA A 337 4.45 10.43 -16.59
CA ALA A 337 3.81 9.92 -15.38
C ALA A 337 3.27 11.05 -14.48
N GLN A 338 3.97 12.18 -14.36
CA GLN A 338 3.49 13.34 -13.59
C GLN A 338 2.26 13.99 -14.23
N ILE A 339 2.25 14.07 -15.55
CA ILE A 339 1.08 14.62 -16.28
C ILE A 339 -0.12 13.69 -16.15
N LEU A 340 0.10 12.37 -16.33
CA LEU A 340 -0.96 11.38 -16.13
C LEU A 340 -1.49 11.44 -14.69
N GLU A 341 -0.63 11.51 -13.69
CA GLU A 341 -1.02 11.65 -12.27
C GLU A 341 -1.93 12.86 -12.06
N LYS A 342 -1.59 14.03 -12.64
CA LYS A 342 -2.42 15.22 -12.56
C LYS A 342 -3.80 14.99 -13.18
N ILE A 343 -3.87 14.47 -14.40
CA ILE A 343 -5.12 14.21 -15.11
C ILE A 343 -6.02 13.27 -14.29
N LEU A 344 -5.43 12.19 -13.78
CA LEU A 344 -6.16 11.21 -12.98
C LEU A 344 -6.59 11.78 -11.61
N THR A 345 -5.77 12.64 -11.00
CA THR A 345 -6.13 13.29 -9.72
C THR A 345 -7.33 14.21 -9.88
N ASP A 346 -7.42 14.92 -11.00
CA ASP A 346 -8.58 15.78 -11.31
C ASP A 346 -9.86 14.96 -11.51
N SER A 347 -9.76 13.70 -11.98
CA SER A 347 -10.90 12.84 -12.29
C SER A 347 -11.26 11.83 -11.18
N TRP A 348 -10.28 11.41 -10.37
CA TRP A 348 -10.43 10.34 -9.38
C TRP A 348 -10.27 10.83 -7.94
N ALA A 349 -10.47 12.12 -7.69
CA ALA A 349 -10.54 12.62 -6.32
C ALA A 349 -11.76 12.03 -5.59
N LEU A 350 -11.59 11.71 -4.30
CA LEU A 350 -12.73 11.36 -3.45
C LEU A 350 -13.59 12.61 -3.23
N GLU A 351 -14.89 12.47 -3.47
CA GLU A 351 -15.89 13.49 -3.13
C GLU A 351 -16.16 13.51 -1.61
N PRO A 352 -16.73 14.59 -1.05
CA PRO A 352 -16.94 14.74 0.39
C PRO A 352 -17.63 13.58 1.08
N GLU A 353 -18.57 12.93 0.40
CA GLU A 353 -19.37 11.82 0.94
C GLU A 353 -18.79 10.45 0.64
N ASP A 354 -17.73 10.38 -0.20
CA ASP A 354 -17.16 9.11 -0.62
C ASP A 354 -16.50 8.38 0.55
N LYS A 355 -16.67 7.07 0.55
CA LYS A 355 -15.95 6.14 1.42
C LYS A 355 -15.06 5.23 0.58
N ASP A 356 -13.88 5.01 1.09
CA ASP A 356 -12.96 4.01 0.53
C ASP A 356 -13.22 2.63 1.12
N MET A 357 -12.61 1.65 0.49
CA MET A 357 -12.67 0.24 0.89
C MET A 357 -11.31 -0.41 0.72
N ILE A 358 -10.89 -1.19 1.69
CA ILE A 358 -9.76 -2.10 1.57
C ILE A 358 -10.30 -3.52 1.42
N VAL A 359 -9.75 -4.23 0.43
CA VAL A 359 -9.99 -5.68 0.26
C VAL A 359 -8.65 -6.39 0.40
N MET A 360 -8.61 -7.42 1.24
CA MET A 360 -7.47 -8.33 1.36
C MET A 360 -7.94 -9.77 1.23
N TYR A 361 -7.19 -10.58 0.47
CA TYR A 361 -7.55 -11.96 0.21
C TYR A 361 -6.28 -12.83 0.22
N HIS A 362 -6.26 -13.82 1.10
CA HIS A 362 -5.20 -14.83 1.14
C HIS A 362 -5.75 -16.22 0.77
N LYS A 363 -4.92 -17.00 0.09
CA LYS A 363 -5.14 -18.43 -0.13
C LYS A 363 -4.00 -19.22 0.48
N PHE A 364 -4.32 -20.19 1.30
CA PHE A 364 -3.37 -21.07 1.98
C PHE A 364 -3.64 -22.53 1.56
N GLY A 365 -2.83 -23.05 0.65
CA GLY A 365 -2.85 -24.47 0.29
C GLY A 365 -1.83 -25.23 1.13
N TYR A 366 -2.24 -26.37 1.71
CA TYR A 366 -1.39 -27.15 2.59
C TYR A 366 -1.75 -28.64 2.52
N GLU A 367 -0.80 -29.48 2.90
CA GLU A 367 -1.01 -30.91 3.11
C GLU A 367 -1.09 -31.20 4.60
N LEU A 368 -2.08 -31.96 5.00
CA LEU A 368 -2.25 -32.45 6.37
C LEU A 368 -2.74 -33.89 6.35
N ASN A 369 -1.96 -34.81 6.97
CA ASN A 369 -2.23 -36.23 7.00
C ASN A 369 -2.40 -36.89 5.60
N GLY A 370 -1.61 -36.43 4.62
CA GLY A 370 -1.65 -36.91 3.24
C GLY A 370 -2.79 -36.31 2.39
N GLU A 371 -3.59 -35.39 2.94
CA GLU A 371 -4.67 -34.74 2.22
C GLU A 371 -4.31 -33.28 1.90
N LYS A 372 -4.50 -32.87 0.65
CA LYS A 372 -4.38 -31.48 0.24
C LYS A 372 -5.63 -30.69 0.61
N LYS A 373 -5.43 -29.56 1.29
CA LYS A 373 -6.49 -28.69 1.84
C LYS A 373 -6.20 -27.23 1.50
N GLN A 374 -7.23 -26.41 1.52
CA GLN A 374 -7.08 -24.97 1.33
C GLN A 374 -7.94 -24.19 2.32
N ILE A 375 -7.38 -23.07 2.78
CA ILE A 375 -8.10 -22.03 3.52
C ILE A 375 -8.03 -20.76 2.67
N ASP A 376 -9.18 -20.16 2.42
CA ASP A 376 -9.30 -18.81 1.91
C ASP A 376 -9.63 -17.87 3.07
N SER A 377 -8.86 -16.80 3.21
CA SER A 377 -9.03 -15.80 4.26
C SER A 377 -9.26 -14.43 3.63
N LYS A 378 -10.39 -13.82 3.94
CA LYS A 378 -10.85 -12.59 3.27
C LYS A 378 -11.17 -11.51 4.30
N MET A 379 -10.77 -10.28 4.01
CA MET A 379 -11.08 -9.11 4.82
C MET A 379 -11.57 -7.99 3.92
N VAL A 380 -12.65 -7.33 4.32
CA VAL A 380 -13.11 -6.07 3.75
C VAL A 380 -13.26 -5.07 4.89
N CYS A 381 -12.63 -3.91 4.74
CA CYS A 381 -12.77 -2.79 5.66
C CYS A 381 -13.27 -1.58 4.87
N ILE A 382 -14.33 -0.93 5.35
CA ILE A 382 -14.88 0.29 4.76
C ILE A 382 -14.53 1.48 5.64
N GLY A 383 -14.17 2.60 5.03
CA GLY A 383 -13.89 3.86 5.72
C GLY A 383 -15.14 4.47 6.33
N ASP A 384 -14.97 5.31 7.33
CA ASP A 384 -16.09 6.02 7.96
C ASP A 384 -16.41 7.31 7.18
N ASP A 385 -15.36 8.04 6.81
CA ASP A 385 -15.41 9.32 6.10
C ASP A 385 -14.06 9.60 5.41
N GLN A 386 -13.88 10.81 4.87
CA GLN A 386 -12.62 11.23 4.20
C GLN A 386 -11.42 11.42 5.15
N THR A 387 -11.63 11.46 6.44
CA THR A 387 -10.57 11.60 7.45
C THR A 387 -10.17 10.25 8.03
N TYR A 388 -11.17 9.45 8.39
CA TYR A 388 -11.03 8.09 8.91
C TYR A 388 -11.34 7.07 7.82
N THR A 389 -10.56 7.15 6.76
CA THR A 389 -10.67 6.25 5.62
C THR A 389 -10.29 4.81 6.01
N ALA A 390 -10.75 3.83 5.25
CA ALA A 390 -10.30 2.44 5.43
C ALA A 390 -8.77 2.32 5.32
N MET A 391 -8.17 3.09 4.39
CA MET A 391 -6.71 3.20 4.28
C MET A 391 -6.07 3.77 5.56
N ALA A 392 -6.63 4.84 6.12
CA ALA A 392 -6.10 5.43 7.36
C ALA A 392 -6.22 4.48 8.57
N LYS A 393 -7.33 3.74 8.66
CA LYS A 393 -7.55 2.71 9.70
C LYS A 393 -6.52 1.58 9.56
N THR A 394 -6.45 0.97 8.39
CA THR A 394 -5.64 -0.24 8.18
C THR A 394 -4.14 0.03 8.15
N VAL A 395 -3.71 1.25 7.79
CA VAL A 395 -2.29 1.64 7.88
C VAL A 395 -1.95 2.17 9.27
N GLY A 396 -2.80 3.03 9.84
CA GLY A 396 -2.46 3.78 11.05
C GLY A 396 -2.67 3.02 12.36
N LEU A 397 -3.73 2.22 12.47
CA LEU A 397 -4.04 1.50 13.71
C LEU A 397 -2.96 0.48 14.10
N PRO A 398 -2.43 -0.37 13.18
CA PRO A 398 -1.36 -1.29 13.54
C PRO A 398 -0.09 -0.59 14.02
N VAL A 399 0.27 0.54 13.41
CA VAL A 399 1.40 1.38 13.86
C VAL A 399 1.18 1.86 15.29
N ALA A 400 -0.02 2.34 15.61
CA ALA A 400 -0.36 2.83 16.95
C ALA A 400 -0.34 1.71 18.00
N MET A 401 -0.96 0.57 17.68
CA MET A 401 -1.02 -0.61 18.55
C MET A 401 0.38 -1.17 18.82
N ALA A 402 1.22 -1.33 17.79
CA ALA A 402 2.61 -1.76 17.94
C ALA A 402 3.42 -0.80 18.82
N THR A 403 3.19 0.52 18.67
CA THR A 403 3.83 1.55 19.50
C THR A 403 3.50 1.35 20.98
N LEU A 404 2.23 1.09 21.32
CA LEU A 404 1.83 0.82 22.70
C LEU A 404 2.41 -0.51 23.22
N LEU A 405 2.42 -1.55 22.40
CA LEU A 405 2.99 -2.84 22.79
C LEU A 405 4.51 -2.72 23.10
N ILE A 406 5.25 -1.93 22.30
CA ILE A 406 6.67 -1.64 22.56
C ILE A 406 6.83 -0.83 23.87
N LEU A 407 6.08 0.25 24.02
CA LEU A 407 6.16 1.09 25.21
C LEU A 407 5.77 0.36 26.51
N ASN A 408 4.89 -0.63 26.41
CA ASN A 408 4.44 -1.46 27.52
C ASN A 408 5.30 -2.73 27.72
N GLY A 409 6.40 -2.88 27.00
CA GLY A 409 7.31 -4.02 27.12
C GLY A 409 6.68 -5.36 26.73
N LYS A 410 5.67 -5.36 25.86
CA LYS A 410 5.03 -6.57 25.33
C LYS A 410 5.78 -7.08 24.09
N ILE A 411 6.34 -6.18 23.30
CA ILE A 411 7.28 -6.49 22.22
C ILE A 411 8.67 -6.11 22.75
N THR A 412 9.58 -7.07 22.83
CA THR A 412 10.89 -6.89 23.47
C THR A 412 12.06 -7.29 22.60
N THR A 413 11.84 -7.99 21.49
CA THR A 413 12.92 -8.44 20.61
C THR A 413 13.59 -7.27 19.91
N PRO A 414 14.89 -6.99 20.15
CA PRO A 414 15.59 -5.88 19.52
C PRO A 414 15.95 -6.16 18.06
N GLY A 415 16.19 -5.11 17.30
CA GLY A 415 16.62 -5.14 15.91
C GLY A 415 15.62 -4.49 14.96
N VAL A 416 15.91 -4.57 13.67
CA VAL A 416 14.99 -4.20 12.58
C VAL A 416 14.01 -5.35 12.41
N GLN A 417 12.75 -5.13 12.79
CA GLN A 417 11.74 -6.16 12.94
C GLN A 417 10.60 -6.02 11.91
N LEU A 418 10.03 -7.17 11.54
CA LEU A 418 8.77 -7.31 10.82
C LEU A 418 7.68 -7.83 11.75
N PRO A 419 6.38 -7.56 11.50
CA PRO A 419 5.29 -7.98 12.38
C PRO A 419 4.87 -9.44 12.15
N ILE A 420 5.84 -10.35 12.08
CA ILE A 420 5.63 -11.77 11.75
C ILE A 420 5.62 -12.68 12.99
N LYS A 421 5.88 -12.13 14.17
CA LYS A 421 5.93 -12.91 15.41
C LYS A 421 4.59 -12.91 16.12
N LYS A 422 4.29 -14.01 16.79
CA LYS A 422 3.05 -14.24 17.53
C LYS A 422 2.78 -13.12 18.57
N GLU A 423 3.81 -12.68 19.28
CA GLU A 423 3.74 -11.56 20.26
C GLU A 423 3.35 -10.22 19.64
N VAL A 424 3.48 -10.08 18.29
CA VAL A 424 3.09 -8.90 17.54
C VAL A 424 1.73 -9.09 16.90
N TYR A 425 1.56 -10.16 16.09
CA TYR A 425 0.36 -10.30 15.28
C TYR A 425 -0.90 -10.67 16.07
N GLU A 426 -0.81 -11.50 17.12
CA GLU A 426 -2.01 -11.89 17.88
C GLU A 426 -2.73 -10.71 18.55
N PRO A 427 -2.07 -9.89 19.39
CA PRO A 427 -2.74 -8.79 20.05
C PRO A 427 -3.24 -7.73 19.07
N ILE A 428 -2.46 -7.42 18.02
CA ILE A 428 -2.83 -6.40 17.04
C ILE A 428 -4.03 -6.85 16.21
N LEU A 429 -4.02 -8.06 15.65
CA LEU A 429 -5.16 -8.56 14.86
C LEU A 429 -6.43 -8.64 15.69
N LYS A 430 -6.32 -9.08 16.95
CA LYS A 430 -7.47 -9.13 17.86
C LYS A 430 -8.06 -7.76 18.15
N GLU A 431 -7.23 -6.75 18.40
CA GLU A 431 -7.72 -5.38 18.68
C GLU A 431 -8.26 -4.72 17.40
N LEU A 432 -7.70 -5.03 16.22
CA LEU A 432 -8.19 -4.54 14.93
C LEU A 432 -9.63 -4.97 14.61
N GLU A 433 -10.10 -6.10 15.17
CA GLU A 433 -11.49 -6.55 15.01
C GLU A 433 -12.49 -5.52 15.55
N GLU A 434 -12.14 -4.78 16.63
CA GLU A 434 -12.96 -3.72 17.22
C GLU A 434 -13.14 -2.52 16.26
N TYR A 435 -12.26 -2.40 15.27
CA TYR A 435 -12.27 -1.35 14.24
C TYR A 435 -12.80 -1.83 12.88
N GLY A 436 -13.39 -3.03 12.83
CA GLY A 436 -13.97 -3.59 11.62
C GLY A 436 -12.97 -4.24 10.66
N VAL A 437 -11.74 -4.50 11.10
CA VAL A 437 -10.73 -5.24 10.32
C VAL A 437 -10.80 -6.70 10.74
N ILE A 438 -11.68 -7.46 10.09
CA ILE A 438 -12.03 -8.83 10.46
C ILE A 438 -11.76 -9.76 9.28
N PHE A 439 -10.98 -10.82 9.51
CA PHE A 439 -10.73 -11.86 8.54
C PHE A 439 -11.73 -13.00 8.67
N ASN A 440 -12.41 -13.33 7.56
CA ASN A 440 -13.28 -14.49 7.45
C ASN A 440 -12.50 -15.62 6.77
N GLU A 441 -12.23 -16.70 7.52
CA GLU A 441 -11.50 -17.86 7.07
C GLU A 441 -12.48 -18.99 6.69
N GLN A 442 -12.35 -19.48 5.45
CA GLN A 442 -13.19 -20.54 4.91
C GLN A 442 -12.34 -21.71 4.41
N LYS A 443 -12.69 -22.93 4.79
CA LYS A 443 -12.11 -24.12 4.19
C LYS A 443 -12.79 -24.37 2.84
N VAL A 444 -11.97 -24.48 1.80
CA VAL A 444 -12.42 -24.73 0.43
C VAL A 444 -11.66 -25.93 -0.15
N PRO A 445 -12.12 -26.53 -1.27
CA PRO A 445 -11.32 -27.51 -2.01
C PRO A 445 -9.96 -26.94 -2.39
N TYR A 446 -8.93 -27.79 -2.42
CA TYR A 446 -7.61 -27.38 -2.86
C TYR A 446 -7.60 -27.15 -4.37
N PHE A 447 -7.31 -25.92 -4.80
CA PHE A 447 -7.23 -25.49 -6.20
C PHE A 447 -5.78 -25.22 -6.65
N GLY A 448 -4.79 -25.57 -5.85
CA GLY A 448 -3.39 -25.44 -6.22
C GLY A 448 -2.93 -26.52 -7.19
N TYR A 449 -1.69 -26.39 -7.65
CA TYR A 449 -1.07 -27.34 -8.56
C TYR A 449 -1.06 -28.78 -8.00
N ASN A 450 -1.51 -29.70 -8.83
CA ASN A 450 -1.44 -31.12 -8.55
C ASN A 450 -0.69 -31.82 -9.70
N PRO A 451 0.59 -32.20 -9.51
CA PRO A 451 1.39 -32.81 -10.58
C PRO A 451 0.83 -34.15 -11.07
N ASP A 452 0.00 -34.81 -10.24
CA ASP A 452 -0.62 -36.10 -10.59
C ASP A 452 -1.75 -35.98 -11.63
N LEU A 453 -2.15 -34.76 -11.97
CA LEU A 453 -3.19 -34.47 -12.97
C LEU A 453 -2.62 -34.11 -14.36
N PHE A 454 -1.30 -34.09 -14.53
CA PHE A 454 -0.63 -33.70 -15.78
C PHE A 454 0.40 -34.80 -16.20
#